data_deae5ef9c4dded26c42a62dadc5684d9
#
_entry.id   deae5ef9c4dded26c42a62dadc5684d9
#
_cell.length_a   1.000
_cell.length_b   1.000
_cell.length_c   1.000
_cell.angle_alpha   90.00
_cell.angle_beta   90.00
_cell.angle_gamma   90.00
#
_symmetry.space_group_name_H-M   'P 1'
#
loop_
_entity.id
_entity.type
_entity.pdbx_description
1 polymer ?
#
loop_
_entity_poly.entity_id
_entity_poly.type
_entity_poly.pdbx_seq_one_letter_code
_entity_poly.pdbx_strand_id
1 'polypeptide(L)'
;MITVALTLLALQPAFAQTAQSLPTIDLYVGMHRLQTEVASKPADRATGLMWRKSMPDNQAMLFIFNSYALHCFWMRNTFIPLSIAFLRDDGSIVNIEHMQPQQETSHCPAEPVRYALEVNQGWFDNRNVSPPMKVRGLPN
;
A
#
# COMPACT_ATOMS: atom_id res chain seq x y z
N MET A 1 44.08 -21.63 -38.96
CA MET A 1 42.78 -22.08 -38.47
C MET A 1 42.29 -21.06 -37.44
N ILE A 2 41.26 -20.27 -37.79
CA ILE A 2 40.72 -19.25 -36.88
C ILE A 2 39.41 -19.84 -36.32
N THR A 3 39.42 -20.10 -35.01
CA THR A 3 38.25 -20.63 -34.30
C THR A 3 37.35 -19.46 -33.88
N VAL A 4 36.22 -19.28 -34.52
CA VAL A 4 35.19 -18.29 -34.14
C VAL A 4 34.36 -18.88 -32.99
N ALA A 5 34.57 -18.35 -31.79
CA ALA A 5 33.74 -18.69 -30.65
C ALA A 5 32.37 -17.98 -30.76
N LEU A 6 31.33 -18.74 -31.01
CA LEU A 6 29.94 -18.24 -31.01
C LEU A 6 29.46 -18.11 -29.56
N THR A 7 29.46 -16.91 -29.01
CA THR A 7 28.86 -16.63 -27.70
C THR A 7 27.33 -16.61 -27.84
N LEU A 8 26.66 -17.64 -27.35
CA LEU A 8 25.22 -17.64 -27.16
C LEU A 8 24.88 -16.66 -26.02
N LEU A 9 24.30 -15.50 -26.35
CA LEU A 9 23.61 -14.67 -25.38
C LEU A 9 22.32 -15.41 -24.98
N ALA A 10 22.28 -15.94 -23.76
CA ALA A 10 21.06 -16.47 -23.18
C ALA A 10 20.13 -15.26 -22.89
N LEU A 11 19.03 -15.16 -23.64
CA LEU A 11 17.92 -14.27 -23.27
C LEU A 11 17.31 -14.78 -21.96
N GLN A 12 17.57 -14.07 -20.86
CA GLN A 12 16.86 -14.32 -19.61
C GLN A 12 15.40 -13.86 -19.79
N PRO A 13 14.40 -14.69 -19.38
CA PRO A 13 13.02 -14.24 -19.43
C PRO A 13 12.85 -13.05 -18.49
N ALA A 14 12.42 -11.91 -19.04
CA ALA A 14 12.01 -10.77 -18.23
C ALA A 14 10.75 -11.21 -17.45
N PHE A 15 10.86 -11.40 -16.15
CA PHE A 15 9.69 -11.57 -15.30
C PHE A 15 8.85 -10.31 -15.41
N ALA A 16 7.66 -10.45 -15.99
CA ALA A 16 6.70 -9.35 -16.06
C ALA A 16 6.38 -8.90 -14.62
N GLN A 17 6.65 -7.62 -14.33
CA GLN A 17 6.31 -7.01 -13.05
C GLN A 17 4.79 -6.84 -13.02
N THR A 18 4.11 -7.70 -12.26
CA THR A 18 2.65 -7.76 -12.20
C THR A 18 2.15 -7.31 -10.83
N ALA A 19 0.99 -6.64 -10.84
CA ALA A 19 0.29 -6.29 -9.61
C ALA A 19 -0.09 -7.56 -8.84
N GLN A 20 0.06 -7.52 -7.51
CA GLN A 20 -0.41 -8.61 -6.65
C GLN A 20 -1.91 -8.51 -6.38
N SER A 21 -2.50 -9.63 -5.96
CA SER A 21 -3.85 -9.72 -5.43
C SER A 21 -3.81 -10.52 -4.13
N LEU A 22 -4.32 -9.94 -3.05
CA LEU A 22 -4.27 -10.51 -1.71
C LEU A 22 -5.69 -10.80 -1.18
N PRO A 23 -5.84 -11.71 -0.20
CA PRO A 23 -7.11 -11.92 0.47
C PRO A 23 -7.66 -10.63 1.09
N THR A 24 -8.97 -10.47 1.05
CA THR A 24 -9.65 -9.25 1.48
C THR A 24 -10.43 -9.43 2.78
N ILE A 25 -10.55 -8.34 3.53
CA ILE A 25 -11.46 -8.15 4.66
C ILE A 25 -12.30 -6.90 4.43
N ASP A 26 -13.38 -6.76 5.17
CA ASP A 26 -14.17 -5.53 5.17
C ASP A 26 -13.74 -4.62 6.31
N LEU A 27 -13.33 -3.40 5.96
CA LEU A 27 -13.14 -2.30 6.89
C LEU A 27 -14.24 -1.26 6.73
N TYR A 28 -14.51 -0.51 7.78
CA TYR A 28 -15.52 0.53 7.80
C TYR A 28 -14.97 1.82 8.36
N VAL A 29 -15.22 2.91 7.65
CA VAL A 29 -14.93 4.27 8.12
C VAL A 29 -16.22 5.06 8.07
N GLY A 30 -16.79 5.38 9.26
CA GLY A 30 -18.15 5.86 9.34
C GLY A 30 -19.13 4.84 8.72
N MET A 31 -19.89 5.26 7.72
CA MET A 31 -20.82 4.41 6.96
C MET A 31 -20.20 3.78 5.70
N HIS A 32 -18.96 4.10 5.38
CA HIS A 32 -18.30 3.65 4.17
C HIS A 32 -17.60 2.31 4.38
N ARG A 33 -17.96 1.33 3.55
CA ARG A 33 -17.29 0.02 3.50
C ARG A 33 -16.15 0.06 2.51
N LEU A 34 -15.02 -0.50 2.91
CA LEU A 34 -13.85 -0.73 2.07
C LEU A 34 -13.56 -2.23 2.00
N GLN A 35 -13.61 -2.79 0.81
CA GLN A 35 -13.09 -4.13 0.54
C GLN A 35 -11.56 -4.02 0.50
N THR A 36 -10.91 -4.54 1.55
CA THR A 36 -9.51 -4.20 1.84
C THR A 36 -8.63 -5.43 1.73
N GLU A 37 -7.65 -5.39 0.82
CA GLU A 37 -6.60 -6.40 0.76
C GLU A 37 -5.66 -6.28 1.97
N VAL A 38 -5.16 -7.41 2.48
CA VAL A 38 -4.30 -7.43 3.67
C VAL A 38 -2.89 -7.83 3.33
N ALA A 39 -1.95 -6.89 3.46
CA ALA A 39 -0.52 -7.08 3.30
C ALA A 39 0.14 -7.26 4.68
N SER A 40 0.27 -8.50 5.14
CA SER A 40 0.87 -8.83 6.45
C SER A 40 2.22 -9.51 6.36
N LYS A 41 2.54 -10.14 5.23
CA LYS A 41 3.86 -10.75 5.00
C LYS A 41 4.86 -9.69 4.51
N PRO A 42 6.16 -9.81 4.83
CA PRO A 42 7.17 -8.84 4.37
C PRO A 42 7.18 -8.63 2.86
N ALA A 43 7.05 -9.68 2.06
CA ALA A 43 7.03 -9.59 0.60
C ALA A 43 5.77 -8.86 0.09
N ASP A 44 4.60 -9.12 0.70
CA ASP A 44 3.35 -8.47 0.33
C ASP A 44 3.38 -6.98 0.65
N ARG A 45 3.93 -6.60 1.83
CA ARG A 45 4.12 -5.19 2.20
C ARG A 45 5.10 -4.47 1.28
N ALA A 46 6.19 -5.14 0.90
CA ALA A 46 7.18 -4.57 -0.01
C ALA A 46 6.61 -4.28 -1.40
N THR A 47 5.71 -5.14 -1.90
CA THR A 47 5.04 -4.96 -3.18
C THR A 47 3.90 -3.93 -3.10
N GLY A 48 3.08 -4.00 -2.04
CA GLY A 48 1.94 -3.08 -1.87
C GLY A 48 1.07 -2.98 -3.11
N LEU A 49 0.74 -1.76 -3.51
CA LEU A 49 -0.08 -1.44 -4.69
C LEU A 49 0.75 -1.20 -5.97
N MET A 50 2.03 -1.61 -5.99
CA MET A 50 2.88 -1.50 -7.17
C MET A 50 2.23 -2.13 -8.40
N TRP A 51 2.49 -1.55 -9.57
CA TRP A 51 2.11 -2.03 -10.91
C TRP A 51 0.62 -1.97 -11.22
N ARG A 52 -0.24 -1.50 -10.31
CA ARG A 52 -1.67 -1.30 -10.59
C ARG A 52 -1.89 -0.08 -11.45
N LYS A 53 -2.82 -0.20 -12.41
CA LYS A 53 -3.23 0.92 -13.27
C LYS A 53 -4.40 1.71 -12.69
N SER A 54 -5.22 1.08 -11.87
CA SER A 54 -6.38 1.67 -11.20
C SER A 54 -6.77 0.84 -9.97
N MET A 55 -7.58 1.44 -9.11
CA MET A 55 -8.23 0.77 -7.98
C MET A 55 -9.61 1.39 -7.80
N PRO A 56 -10.69 0.57 -7.70
CA PRO A 56 -12.03 1.07 -7.41
C PRO A 56 -12.09 1.84 -6.08
N ASP A 57 -12.97 2.82 -5.98
CA ASP A 57 -13.10 3.70 -4.79
C ASP A 57 -13.51 2.97 -3.50
N ASN A 58 -14.12 1.80 -3.62
CA ASN A 58 -14.50 0.98 -2.48
C ASN A 58 -13.44 -0.06 -2.10
N GLN A 59 -12.23 0.04 -2.65
CA GLN A 59 -11.12 -0.85 -2.37
C GLN A 59 -9.97 -0.11 -1.67
N ALA A 60 -9.20 -0.87 -0.91
CA ALA A 60 -8.07 -0.40 -0.12
C ALA A 60 -7.02 -1.50 0.07
N MET A 61 -5.86 -1.12 0.59
CA MET A 61 -4.88 -2.08 1.12
C MET A 61 -4.49 -1.71 2.55
N LEU A 62 -4.63 -2.68 3.45
CA LEU A 62 -4.20 -2.59 4.85
C LEU A 62 -2.84 -3.26 5.00
N PHE A 63 -1.88 -2.51 5.48
CA PHE A 63 -0.54 -2.99 5.84
C PHE A 63 -0.52 -3.28 7.34
N ILE A 64 -0.09 -4.49 7.71
CA ILE A 64 0.03 -4.93 9.10
C ILE A 64 1.49 -5.24 9.38
N PHE A 65 2.06 -4.57 10.37
CA PHE A 65 3.43 -4.79 10.83
C PHE A 65 3.44 -5.54 12.16
N ASN A 66 4.51 -6.31 12.39
CA ASN A 66 4.65 -7.11 13.62
C ASN A 66 5.12 -6.27 14.82
N SER A 67 5.61 -5.07 14.59
CA SER A 67 6.14 -4.19 15.61
C SER A 67 5.66 -2.75 15.44
N TYR A 68 5.62 -2.01 16.54
CA TYR A 68 5.40 -0.57 16.53
C TYR A 68 6.68 0.12 16.08
N ALA A 69 6.60 0.90 15.02
CA ALA A 69 7.69 1.72 14.52
C ALA A 69 7.15 2.86 13.65
N LEU A 70 8.03 3.78 13.27
CA LEU A 70 7.74 4.78 12.25
C LEU A 70 7.90 4.13 10.88
N HIS A 71 6.94 3.28 10.51
CA HIS A 71 6.92 2.61 9.21
C HIS A 71 6.59 3.62 8.12
N CYS A 72 7.61 4.05 7.38
CA CYS A 72 7.46 5.01 6.29
C CYS A 72 7.18 4.31 4.97
N PHE A 73 6.46 5.01 4.08
CA PHE A 73 6.02 4.51 2.78
C PHE A 73 6.55 5.41 1.66
N TRP A 74 6.77 4.82 0.50
CA TRP A 74 7.13 5.51 -0.72
C TRP A 74 6.22 5.06 -1.88
N MET A 75 6.29 5.75 -3.00
CA MET A 75 5.47 5.48 -4.18
C MET A 75 6.26 4.88 -5.35
N ARG A 76 7.39 4.23 -5.07
CA ARG A 76 8.16 3.55 -6.09
C ARG A 76 7.32 2.50 -6.80
N ASN A 77 7.37 2.48 -8.14
CA ASN A 77 6.59 1.56 -8.99
C ASN A 77 5.08 1.59 -8.75
N THR A 78 4.56 2.64 -8.13
CA THR A 78 3.14 2.83 -7.83
C THR A 78 2.61 3.94 -8.71
N PHE A 79 1.66 3.61 -9.60
CA PHE A 79 1.20 4.49 -10.68
C PHE A 79 -0.07 5.26 -10.36
N ILE A 80 -0.83 4.83 -9.36
CA ILE A 80 -2.06 5.49 -8.93
C ILE A 80 -1.78 6.44 -7.78
N PRO A 81 -2.33 7.66 -7.79
CA PRO A 81 -2.25 8.57 -6.64
C PRO A 81 -2.97 7.95 -5.45
N LEU A 82 -2.35 7.99 -4.27
CA LEU A 82 -2.88 7.37 -3.06
C LEU A 82 -2.96 8.38 -1.90
N SER A 83 -3.85 8.09 -0.96
CA SER A 83 -3.82 8.63 0.39
C SER A 83 -3.55 7.48 1.37
N ILE A 84 -2.71 7.72 2.36
CA ILE A 84 -2.39 6.74 3.40
C ILE A 84 -2.82 7.28 4.77
N ALA A 85 -3.56 6.49 5.54
CA ALA A 85 -3.87 6.74 6.93
C ALA A 85 -3.06 5.80 7.82
N PHE A 86 -2.33 6.36 8.77
CA PHE A 86 -1.62 5.60 9.80
C PHE A 86 -2.53 5.41 11.01
N LEU A 87 -2.65 4.17 11.51
CA LEU A 87 -3.67 3.81 12.48
C LEU A 87 -3.08 3.23 13.76
N ARG A 88 -3.65 3.64 14.91
CA ARG A 88 -3.44 2.96 16.19
C ARG A 88 -4.15 1.61 16.22
N ASP A 89 -3.85 0.78 17.19
CA ASP A 89 -4.48 -0.54 17.36
C ASP A 89 -5.99 -0.48 17.57
N ASP A 90 -6.50 0.61 18.14
CA ASP A 90 -7.94 0.84 18.30
C ASP A 90 -8.63 1.33 17.02
N GLY A 91 -7.88 1.46 15.92
CA GLY A 91 -8.34 1.95 14.62
C GLY A 91 -8.35 3.46 14.47
N SER A 92 -8.03 4.22 15.51
CA SER A 92 -7.99 5.69 15.39
C SER A 92 -6.88 6.16 14.46
N ILE A 93 -7.21 7.11 13.59
CA ILE A 93 -6.27 7.69 12.63
C ILE A 93 -5.31 8.64 13.37
N VAL A 94 -4.01 8.41 13.18
CA VAL A 94 -2.95 9.28 13.69
C VAL A 94 -2.77 10.48 12.76
N ASN A 95 -2.47 10.21 11.50
CA ASN A 95 -2.32 11.21 10.44
C ASN A 95 -2.62 10.59 9.09
N ILE A 96 -2.89 11.45 8.12
CA ILE A 96 -3.13 11.11 6.72
C ILE A 96 -2.11 11.85 5.86
N GLU A 97 -1.49 11.15 4.90
CA GLU A 97 -0.58 11.71 3.93
C GLU A 97 -1.11 11.48 2.51
N HIS A 98 -0.89 12.45 1.63
CA HIS A 98 -1.17 12.32 0.19
C HIS A 98 0.12 11.97 -0.55
N MET A 99 0.05 10.94 -1.39
CA MET A 99 1.22 10.36 -2.03
C MET A 99 1.07 10.40 -3.55
N GLN A 100 2.03 11.04 -4.22
CA GLN A 100 2.05 11.15 -5.67
C GLN A 100 2.70 9.92 -6.33
N PRO A 101 2.22 9.50 -7.52
CA PRO A 101 2.80 8.36 -8.24
C PRO A 101 4.31 8.50 -8.44
N GLN A 102 5.01 7.38 -8.33
CA GLN A 102 6.44 7.23 -8.61
C GLN A 102 7.38 8.05 -7.71
N GLN A 103 6.89 8.78 -6.73
CA GLN A 103 7.76 9.50 -5.79
C GLN A 103 8.42 8.56 -4.80
N GLU A 104 9.70 8.81 -4.54
CA GLU A 104 10.48 8.05 -3.55
C GLU A 104 10.63 8.82 -2.22
N THR A 105 9.97 9.97 -2.09
CA THR A 105 9.85 10.70 -0.82
C THR A 105 9.15 9.82 0.21
N SER A 106 9.67 9.78 1.42
CA SER A 106 9.08 9.01 2.51
C SER A 106 7.89 9.70 3.12
N HIS A 107 6.79 8.95 3.31
CA HIS A 107 5.61 9.35 4.04
C HIS A 107 5.53 8.54 5.32
N CYS A 108 5.51 9.21 6.46
CA CYS A 108 5.72 8.58 7.76
C CYS A 108 4.58 8.85 8.73
N PRO A 109 4.28 7.92 9.67
CA PRO A 109 3.36 8.19 10.76
C PRO A 109 3.95 9.21 11.74
N ALA A 110 3.07 10.00 12.37
CA ALA A 110 3.47 10.99 13.39
C ALA A 110 3.85 10.35 14.72
N GLU A 111 3.54 9.07 14.92
CA GLU A 111 3.93 8.26 16.08
C GLU A 111 4.10 6.79 15.64
N PRO A 112 4.78 5.93 16.42
CA PRO A 112 4.90 4.51 16.09
C PRO A 112 3.55 3.81 15.98
N VAL A 113 3.33 3.07 14.90
CA VAL A 113 2.08 2.33 14.60
C VAL A 113 2.39 0.94 14.06
N ARG A 114 1.36 0.07 14.03
CA ARG A 114 1.42 -1.24 13.34
C ARG A 114 0.54 -1.31 12.10
N TYR A 115 -0.34 -0.34 11.87
CA TYR A 115 -1.29 -0.36 10.76
C TYR A 115 -1.17 0.87 9.89
N ALA A 116 -1.28 0.65 8.59
CA ALA A 116 -1.45 1.72 7.61
C ALA A 116 -2.49 1.30 6.57
N LEU A 117 -3.34 2.23 6.15
CA LEU A 117 -4.44 2.00 5.20
C LEU A 117 -4.25 2.91 3.98
N GLU A 118 -4.02 2.30 2.82
CA GLU A 118 -3.94 3.00 1.54
C GLU A 118 -5.27 2.94 0.79
N VAL A 119 -5.69 4.08 0.28
CA VAL A 119 -6.89 4.29 -0.54
C VAL A 119 -6.55 5.18 -1.73
N ASN A 120 -7.46 5.30 -2.69
CA ASN A 120 -7.31 6.32 -3.74
C ASN A 120 -7.16 7.71 -3.14
N GLN A 121 -6.30 8.54 -3.74
CA GLN A 121 -6.08 9.91 -3.27
C GLN A 121 -7.40 10.69 -3.20
N GLY A 122 -7.59 11.42 -2.10
CA GLY A 122 -8.79 12.21 -1.85
C GLY A 122 -9.96 11.41 -1.24
N TRP A 123 -9.83 10.09 -1.08
CA TRP A 123 -10.92 9.27 -0.54
C TRP A 123 -11.39 9.75 0.85
N PHE A 124 -10.44 10.08 1.73
CA PHE A 124 -10.73 10.57 3.07
C PHE A 124 -11.35 11.97 3.04
N ASP A 125 -10.75 12.89 2.29
CA ASP A 125 -11.21 14.28 2.20
C ASP A 125 -12.63 14.38 1.64
N ASN A 126 -12.93 13.62 0.59
CA ASN A 126 -14.25 13.58 -0.05
C ASN A 126 -15.36 13.05 0.87
N ARG A 127 -14.98 12.37 1.96
CA ARG A 127 -15.90 11.78 2.93
C ARG A 127 -15.82 12.43 4.31
N ASN A 128 -15.11 13.55 4.41
CA ASN A 128 -14.87 14.28 5.66
C ASN A 128 -14.28 13.40 6.76
N VAL A 129 -13.38 12.49 6.38
CA VAL A 129 -12.65 11.62 7.30
C VAL A 129 -11.32 12.28 7.67
N SER A 130 -11.11 12.49 8.96
CA SER A 130 -9.91 13.11 9.51
C SER A 130 -9.55 12.51 10.88
N PRO A 131 -8.29 12.66 11.32
CA PRO A 131 -7.93 12.27 12.68
C PRO A 131 -8.79 12.99 13.73
N PRO A 132 -9.21 12.32 14.82
CA PRO A 132 -8.91 10.94 15.22
C PRO A 132 -10.03 9.93 14.89
N MET A 133 -10.75 10.14 13.80
CA MET A 133 -11.81 9.18 13.40
C MET A 133 -11.27 7.75 13.33
N LYS A 134 -12.16 6.77 13.53
CA LYS A 134 -11.77 5.36 13.61
C LYS A 134 -12.09 4.58 12.35
N VAL A 135 -11.13 3.76 11.95
CA VAL A 135 -11.35 2.62 11.05
C VAL A 135 -11.74 1.42 11.89
N ARG A 136 -12.86 0.78 11.55
CA ARG A 136 -13.39 -0.39 12.25
C ARG A 136 -13.16 -1.65 11.43
N GLY A 137 -12.98 -2.79 12.12
CA GLY A 137 -12.80 -4.10 11.50
C GLY A 137 -11.34 -4.53 11.35
N LEU A 138 -10.40 -3.82 11.98
CA LEU A 138 -8.99 -4.24 11.98
C LEU A 138 -8.86 -5.65 12.57
N PRO A 139 -8.06 -6.52 11.94
CA PRO A 139 -7.75 -7.83 12.51
C PRO A 139 -6.86 -7.66 13.76
N ASN A 140 -7.03 -8.58 14.73
CA ASN A 140 -6.25 -8.61 15.97
C ASN A 140 -4.81 -9.08 15.73
#